data_893433c362ef3ff1c83c8aa249a01a20
#
_entry.id   893433c362ef3ff1c83c8aa249a01a20
#
_cell.length_a   1.000
_cell.length_b   1.000
_cell.length_c   1.000
_cell.angle_alpha   90.00
_cell.angle_beta   90.00
_cell.angle_gamma   90.00
#
_symmetry.space_group_name_H-M   'P 1'
#
loop_
_entity.id
_entity.type
_entity.pdbx_description
1 polymer ?
#
loop_
_entity_poly.entity_id
_entity_poly.type
_entity_poly.pdbx_seq_one_letter_code
_entity_poly.pdbx_strand_id
1 'polypeptide(L)'
;MVNQIYLLSTKADKKTFQGCKIIVIDYFNSALMINEIQNYATGEYALLYTKTTPLELKDKALQKMASRINTGICDMVYSDHYEWKNGECKEHPLNDYQLGSVRDDFDFGSLIMFSTISLKAASIFIMAGILSQNNLPFDSECMDILMNRKGRLKYAGLYATRLFISSFSSIKHIKEYLYTEYEEDLRLSGEKQFDYVNPKNREVQLEMERVFTSHLKNIGAYLNPVSTKVDFSKEAFDTEASVIIPVKNRVRTIKDAIESVLSQETDFAFNVIIVDNHSDDGTTQAIASYQDNPKIIHIQPERTDLGIGGCWDLAANHPQCGRFAVQLDSDDIYSSPQTLQKIIDGFYQQGCGMLIGSYRITDFDLNTLPPGLIDHKEWTDENGHNNALRINGLGAPRAFYTPLLRKIGVPNVSYGEDYALGLAFSRQYKIGRIYDELYLCRRWEGNSDAALSIEKTNRNNQYKDSLRT
;
A
#
# COMPACT_ATOMS: atom_id res chain seq x y z
N MET A 1 -23.96 1.54 -29.49
CA MET A 1 -24.13 2.97 -29.78
C MET A 1 -24.15 3.70 -28.45
N VAL A 2 -23.42 4.82 -28.30
CA VAL A 2 -23.45 5.66 -27.09
C VAL A 2 -24.80 6.41 -27.09
N ASN A 3 -25.63 6.19 -26.08
CA ASN A 3 -26.96 6.79 -26.02
C ASN A 3 -26.93 8.22 -25.48
N GLN A 4 -26.11 8.46 -24.45
CA GLN A 4 -25.98 9.75 -23.79
C GLN A 4 -24.59 9.90 -23.16
N ILE A 5 -24.06 11.11 -23.19
CA ILE A 5 -22.80 11.49 -22.52
C ILE A 5 -23.15 12.44 -21.37
N TYR A 6 -22.55 12.21 -20.21
CA TYR A 6 -22.69 13.04 -19.03
C TYR A 6 -21.33 13.57 -18.60
N LEU A 7 -21.30 14.81 -18.15
CA LEU A 7 -20.14 15.42 -17.48
C LEU A 7 -20.43 15.50 -15.98
N LEU A 8 -19.59 14.90 -15.17
CA LEU A 8 -19.66 15.03 -13.71
C LEU A 8 -18.99 16.34 -13.28
N SER A 9 -19.66 17.16 -12.49
CA SER A 9 -19.12 18.44 -12.03
C SER A 9 -19.51 18.70 -10.58
N THR A 10 -18.57 19.22 -9.79
CA THR A 10 -18.83 19.67 -8.41
C THR A 10 -19.43 21.09 -8.36
N LYS A 11 -19.61 21.74 -9.50
CA LYS A 11 -20.18 23.08 -9.63
C LYS A 11 -21.38 23.02 -10.59
N ALA A 12 -22.45 23.71 -10.26
CA ALA A 12 -23.54 23.99 -11.18
C ALA A 12 -23.06 24.98 -12.24
N ASP A 13 -22.25 24.53 -13.20
CA ASP A 13 -21.73 25.37 -14.24
C ASP A 13 -22.78 25.59 -15.33
N LYS A 14 -22.97 26.84 -15.75
CA LYS A 14 -23.90 27.19 -16.85
C LYS A 14 -23.30 26.89 -18.24
N LYS A 15 -22.06 26.42 -18.32
CA LYS A 15 -21.43 26.05 -19.59
C LYS A 15 -22.05 24.75 -20.10
N THR A 16 -22.83 24.83 -21.15
CA THR A 16 -23.31 23.66 -21.88
C THR A 16 -22.20 23.16 -22.79
N PHE A 17 -21.78 21.93 -22.59
CA PHE A 17 -20.93 21.21 -23.53
C PHE A 17 -21.84 20.58 -24.59
N GLN A 18 -21.55 20.83 -25.87
CA GLN A 18 -22.35 20.31 -26.97
C GLN A 18 -22.45 18.78 -26.90
N GLY A 19 -23.67 18.26 -26.82
CA GLY A 19 -23.94 16.81 -26.76
C GLY A 19 -23.79 16.16 -25.36
N CYS A 20 -23.43 16.91 -24.32
CA CYS A 20 -23.30 16.40 -22.95
C CYS A 20 -24.34 17.00 -22.02
N LYS A 21 -24.84 16.20 -21.09
CA LYS A 21 -25.62 16.65 -19.93
C LYS A 21 -24.70 16.74 -18.71
N ILE A 22 -24.94 17.71 -17.83
CA ILE A 22 -24.16 17.86 -16.61
C ILE A 22 -24.92 17.16 -15.47
N ILE A 23 -24.19 16.31 -14.75
CA ILE A 23 -24.62 15.76 -13.45
C ILE A 23 -23.83 16.50 -12.37
N VAL A 24 -24.52 17.19 -11.47
CA VAL A 24 -23.89 17.86 -10.34
C VAL A 24 -23.68 16.84 -9.23
N ILE A 25 -22.43 16.72 -8.77
CA ILE A 25 -22.02 15.82 -7.71
C ILE A 25 -21.40 16.61 -6.55
N ASP A 26 -21.34 16.01 -5.37
CA ASP A 26 -20.69 16.61 -4.19
C ASP A 26 -19.18 16.48 -4.24
N TYR A 27 -18.68 15.25 -4.36
CA TYR A 27 -17.27 14.90 -4.47
C TYR A 27 -17.06 13.83 -5.53
N PHE A 28 -15.92 13.86 -6.20
CA PHE A 28 -15.49 12.76 -7.05
C PHE A 28 -15.25 11.52 -6.19
N ASN A 29 -15.63 10.35 -6.72
CA ASN A 29 -15.57 9.04 -6.04
C ASN A 29 -16.51 8.88 -4.82
N SER A 30 -17.42 9.80 -4.55
CA SER A 30 -18.37 9.69 -3.44
C SER A 30 -19.47 8.64 -3.69
N ALA A 31 -20.11 8.18 -2.60
CA ALA A 31 -21.29 7.32 -2.71
C ALA A 31 -22.46 8.02 -3.42
N LEU A 32 -22.60 9.34 -3.23
CA LEU A 32 -23.62 10.13 -3.92
C LEU A 32 -23.34 10.23 -5.42
N MET A 33 -22.07 10.39 -5.82
CA MET A 33 -21.72 10.33 -7.24
C MET A 33 -22.16 9.01 -7.87
N ILE A 34 -21.91 7.88 -7.20
CA ILE A 34 -22.36 6.57 -7.71
C ILE A 34 -23.88 6.50 -7.80
N ASN A 35 -24.59 7.03 -6.81
CA ASN A 35 -26.06 7.10 -6.82
C ASN A 35 -26.57 7.98 -7.96
N GLU A 36 -25.96 9.14 -8.22
CA GLU A 36 -26.32 9.99 -9.36
C GLU A 36 -26.06 9.28 -10.69
N ILE A 37 -24.88 8.67 -10.87
CA ILE A 37 -24.56 7.95 -12.10
C ILE A 37 -25.60 6.87 -12.39
N GLN A 38 -25.99 6.06 -11.38
CA GLN A 38 -26.97 4.99 -11.59
C GLN A 38 -28.38 5.52 -11.87
N ASN A 39 -28.76 6.70 -11.35
CA ASN A 39 -30.04 7.33 -11.64
C ASN A 39 -30.16 7.77 -13.11
N TYR A 40 -29.05 8.23 -13.69
CA TYR A 40 -28.99 8.66 -15.09
C TYR A 40 -28.65 7.54 -16.07
N ALA A 41 -28.09 6.41 -15.61
CA ALA A 41 -27.71 5.30 -16.46
C ALA A 41 -28.94 4.53 -16.94
N THR A 42 -29.39 4.77 -18.17
CA THR A 42 -30.57 4.15 -18.81
C THR A 42 -30.23 3.01 -19.76
N GLY A 43 -28.94 2.88 -20.15
CA GLY A 43 -28.44 1.79 -21.01
C GLY A 43 -28.12 0.52 -20.23
N GLU A 44 -27.69 -0.52 -20.95
CA GLU A 44 -27.21 -1.78 -20.36
C GLU A 44 -25.89 -1.61 -19.66
N TYR A 45 -25.07 -0.63 -20.10
CA TYR A 45 -23.72 -0.35 -19.60
C TYR A 45 -23.59 1.11 -19.21
N ALA A 46 -22.82 1.36 -18.15
CA ALA A 46 -22.30 2.66 -17.78
C ALA A 46 -20.77 2.66 -17.98
N LEU A 47 -20.27 3.60 -18.79
CA LEU A 47 -18.84 3.81 -19.00
C LEU A 47 -18.40 5.03 -18.21
N LEU A 48 -17.43 4.85 -17.33
CA LEU A 48 -16.83 5.90 -16.52
C LEU A 48 -15.41 6.20 -17.02
N TYR A 49 -15.15 7.46 -17.34
CA TYR A 49 -13.82 8.00 -17.59
C TYR A 49 -13.46 8.94 -16.44
N THR A 50 -12.37 8.66 -15.73
CA THR A 50 -12.04 9.31 -14.45
C THR A 50 -11.10 10.51 -14.58
N LYS A 51 -10.68 10.87 -15.78
CA LYS A 51 -9.80 12.03 -16.06
C LYS A 51 -10.55 13.17 -16.73
N THR A 52 -9.93 14.34 -16.75
CA THR A 52 -10.44 15.55 -17.43
C THR A 52 -9.74 15.81 -18.77
N THR A 53 -8.67 15.07 -19.07
CA THR A 53 -7.93 15.11 -20.33
C THR A 53 -8.67 14.41 -21.47
N PRO A 54 -8.29 14.65 -22.74
CA PRO A 54 -8.88 13.94 -23.87
C PRO A 54 -8.75 12.42 -23.77
N LEU A 55 -9.77 11.72 -24.23
CA LEU A 55 -9.81 10.26 -24.35
C LEU A 55 -9.85 9.87 -25.82
N GLU A 56 -8.92 9.04 -26.26
CA GLU A 56 -8.91 8.49 -27.63
C GLU A 56 -9.21 6.99 -27.56
N LEU A 57 -10.38 6.59 -28.06
CA LEU A 57 -10.77 5.19 -28.14
C LEU A 57 -10.19 4.50 -29.39
N LYS A 58 -9.66 3.29 -29.23
CA LYS A 58 -9.28 2.45 -30.38
C LYS A 58 -10.52 1.84 -31.04
N ASP A 59 -10.34 1.36 -32.28
CA ASP A 59 -11.43 0.72 -33.02
C ASP A 59 -12.04 -0.44 -32.21
N LYS A 60 -13.37 -0.47 -32.17
CA LYS A 60 -14.18 -1.48 -31.45
C LYS A 60 -13.91 -1.59 -29.93
N ALA A 61 -13.25 -0.62 -29.30
CA ALA A 61 -12.96 -0.66 -27.87
C ALA A 61 -14.22 -0.90 -27.04
N LEU A 62 -15.28 -0.11 -27.25
CA LEU A 62 -16.53 -0.23 -26.49
C LEU A 62 -17.23 -1.57 -26.75
N GLN A 63 -17.21 -2.08 -28.01
CA GLN A 63 -17.79 -3.39 -28.33
C GLN A 63 -17.04 -4.53 -27.62
N LYS A 64 -15.72 -4.47 -27.55
CA LYS A 64 -14.89 -5.45 -26.84
C LYS A 64 -15.20 -5.45 -25.34
N MET A 65 -15.28 -4.28 -24.72
CA MET A 65 -15.65 -4.15 -23.31
C MET A 65 -17.08 -4.66 -23.04
N ALA A 66 -18.04 -4.24 -23.82
CA ALA A 66 -19.46 -4.67 -23.67
C ALA A 66 -19.62 -6.18 -23.86
N SER A 67 -18.91 -6.78 -24.84
CA SER A 67 -18.98 -8.23 -25.09
C SER A 67 -18.55 -9.07 -23.88
N ARG A 68 -17.64 -8.56 -23.03
CA ARG A 68 -17.23 -9.26 -21.81
C ARG A 68 -18.32 -9.28 -20.74
N ILE A 69 -19.06 -8.19 -20.59
CA ILE A 69 -20.20 -8.10 -19.65
C ILE A 69 -21.37 -8.95 -20.15
N ASN A 70 -21.65 -8.96 -21.46
CA ASN A 70 -22.73 -9.73 -22.07
C ASN A 70 -22.65 -11.23 -21.85
N THR A 71 -21.49 -11.76 -21.52
CA THR A 71 -21.36 -13.20 -21.17
C THR A 71 -22.04 -13.56 -19.87
N GLY A 72 -22.50 -12.57 -19.08
CA GLY A 72 -23.10 -12.78 -17.75
C GLY A 72 -22.12 -13.25 -16.67
N ILE A 73 -20.82 -13.24 -16.97
CA ILE A 73 -19.76 -13.74 -16.07
C ILE A 73 -19.10 -12.61 -15.29
N CYS A 74 -19.20 -11.38 -15.78
CA CYS A 74 -18.59 -10.21 -15.11
C CYS A 74 -19.47 -8.98 -15.22
N ASP A 75 -19.30 -8.06 -14.27
CA ASP A 75 -20.08 -6.84 -14.15
C ASP A 75 -19.22 -5.56 -14.16
N MET A 76 -17.92 -5.72 -14.19
CA MET A 76 -16.98 -4.62 -14.32
C MET A 76 -15.83 -5.05 -15.24
N VAL A 77 -15.47 -4.19 -16.18
CA VAL A 77 -14.40 -4.43 -17.19
C VAL A 77 -13.50 -3.22 -17.29
N TYR A 78 -12.21 -3.46 -17.41
CA TYR A 78 -11.18 -2.48 -17.69
C TYR A 78 -10.17 -3.08 -18.68
N SER A 79 -9.27 -2.25 -19.22
CA SER A 79 -8.29 -2.70 -20.22
C SER A 79 -6.96 -2.00 -20.09
N ASP A 80 -5.91 -2.58 -20.66
CA ASP A 80 -4.66 -1.88 -20.91
C ASP A 80 -4.91 -0.62 -21.74
N HIS A 81 -3.98 0.36 -21.64
CA HIS A 81 -4.09 1.61 -22.34
C HIS A 81 -2.71 2.12 -22.78
N TYR A 82 -2.73 3.11 -23.65
CA TYR A 82 -1.56 3.93 -23.95
C TYR A 82 -1.60 5.18 -23.08
N GLU A 83 -0.46 5.54 -22.50
CA GLU A 83 -0.28 6.77 -21.74
C GLU A 83 0.55 7.77 -22.55
N TRP A 84 -0.01 8.95 -22.79
CA TRP A 84 0.72 10.08 -23.38
C TRP A 84 1.29 10.94 -22.25
N LYS A 85 2.63 10.96 -22.15
CA LYS A 85 3.32 11.69 -21.10
C LYS A 85 4.62 12.29 -21.64
N ASN A 86 4.88 13.57 -21.33
CA ASN A 86 6.10 14.27 -21.74
C ASN A 86 6.39 14.20 -23.25
N GLY A 87 5.35 14.18 -24.10
CA GLY A 87 5.49 14.13 -25.56
C GLY A 87 5.70 12.72 -26.12
N GLU A 88 5.68 11.68 -25.29
CA GLU A 88 5.79 10.28 -25.69
C GLU A 88 4.52 9.50 -25.38
N CYS A 89 4.18 8.57 -26.27
CA CYS A 89 3.09 7.61 -26.09
C CYS A 89 3.70 6.25 -25.72
N LYS A 90 3.37 5.73 -24.54
CA LYS A 90 3.90 4.45 -24.03
C LYS A 90 2.78 3.48 -23.73
N GLU A 91 3.09 2.19 -23.82
CA GLU A 91 2.23 1.13 -23.36
C GLU A 91 2.13 1.16 -21.82
N HIS A 92 0.90 1.06 -21.33
CA HIS A 92 0.62 0.95 -19.89
C HIS A 92 -0.22 -0.31 -19.64
N PRO A 93 0.45 -1.48 -19.50
CA PRO A 93 -0.22 -2.72 -19.15
C PRO A 93 -0.70 -2.69 -17.70
N LEU A 94 -1.86 -3.28 -17.44
CA LEU A 94 -2.46 -3.38 -16.12
C LEU A 94 -2.38 -4.81 -15.56
N ASN A 95 -2.63 -4.96 -14.27
CA ASN A 95 -2.70 -6.28 -13.63
C ASN A 95 -4.11 -6.89 -13.75
N ASP A 96 -4.18 -8.23 -13.82
CA ASP A 96 -5.43 -8.95 -13.62
C ASP A 96 -5.93 -8.74 -12.18
N TYR A 97 -7.23 -8.48 -12.02
CA TYR A 97 -7.86 -8.42 -10.72
C TYR A 97 -8.00 -9.82 -10.12
N GLN A 98 -7.54 -10.01 -8.90
CA GLN A 98 -7.64 -11.26 -8.14
C GLN A 98 -8.27 -11.00 -6.76
N LEU A 99 -8.63 -12.06 -6.03
CA LEU A 99 -9.30 -11.92 -4.73
C LEU A 99 -8.55 -10.99 -3.76
N GLY A 100 -7.22 -11.05 -3.73
CA GLY A 100 -6.37 -10.19 -2.90
C GLY A 100 -6.10 -8.80 -3.46
N SER A 101 -6.65 -8.42 -4.63
CA SER A 101 -6.50 -7.06 -5.20
C SER A 101 -7.38 -6.02 -4.53
N VAL A 102 -7.46 -6.10 -3.20
CA VAL A 102 -8.35 -5.26 -2.37
C VAL A 102 -7.77 -3.91 -1.98
N ARG A 103 -6.49 -3.65 -2.26
CA ARG A 103 -5.85 -2.36 -1.97
C ARG A 103 -6.57 -1.21 -2.68
N ASP A 104 -6.69 -0.08 -2.03
CA ASP A 104 -7.45 1.08 -2.54
C ASP A 104 -6.78 1.79 -3.73
N ASP A 105 -5.48 1.58 -3.93
CA ASP A 105 -4.68 2.09 -5.04
C ASP A 105 -4.53 1.09 -6.23
N PHE A 106 -5.41 0.07 -6.33
CA PHE A 106 -5.38 -0.84 -7.48
C PHE A 106 -5.67 -0.07 -8.78
N ASP A 107 -4.77 -0.22 -9.75
CA ASP A 107 -4.86 0.48 -11.01
C ASP A 107 -5.82 -0.24 -11.99
N PHE A 108 -6.93 0.40 -12.31
CA PHE A 108 -7.90 -0.01 -13.33
C PHE A 108 -7.76 0.79 -14.63
N GLY A 109 -6.75 1.65 -14.73
CA GLY A 109 -6.73 2.71 -15.73
C GLY A 109 -7.83 3.75 -15.48
N SER A 110 -8.02 4.63 -16.43
CA SER A 110 -8.99 5.71 -16.33
C SER A 110 -10.35 5.42 -16.97
N LEU A 111 -10.47 4.30 -17.71
CA LEU A 111 -11.70 3.92 -18.42
C LEU A 111 -12.25 2.60 -17.92
N ILE A 112 -13.41 2.65 -17.28
CA ILE A 112 -14.05 1.50 -16.64
C ILE A 112 -15.48 1.35 -17.16
N MET A 113 -15.89 0.15 -17.54
CA MET A 113 -17.26 -0.17 -17.93
C MET A 113 -17.92 -1.06 -16.88
N PHE A 114 -19.13 -0.69 -16.50
CA PHE A 114 -19.98 -1.41 -15.55
C PHE A 114 -21.26 -1.94 -16.20
N SER A 115 -21.74 -3.07 -15.74
CA SER A 115 -23.16 -3.43 -15.89
C SER A 115 -24.01 -2.44 -15.11
N THR A 116 -25.01 -1.84 -15.75
CA THR A 116 -25.90 -0.88 -15.09
C THR A 116 -26.69 -1.54 -13.95
N ILE A 117 -27.04 -2.82 -14.08
CA ILE A 117 -27.75 -3.58 -13.05
C ILE A 117 -26.88 -3.69 -11.79
N SER A 118 -25.62 -4.07 -11.94
CA SER A 118 -24.71 -4.25 -10.81
C SER A 118 -24.31 -2.91 -10.19
N LEU A 119 -24.19 -1.85 -10.99
CA LEU A 119 -23.96 -0.50 -10.49
C LEU A 119 -25.14 -0.02 -9.62
N LYS A 120 -26.38 -0.29 -10.03
CA LYS A 120 -27.58 -0.01 -9.23
C LYS A 120 -27.61 -0.80 -7.94
N ALA A 121 -27.34 -2.11 -8.00
CA ALA A 121 -27.28 -2.96 -6.82
C ALA A 121 -26.20 -2.48 -5.83
N ALA A 122 -25.01 -2.12 -6.32
CA ALA A 122 -23.95 -1.56 -5.51
C ALA A 122 -24.35 -0.24 -4.83
N SER A 123 -24.97 0.67 -5.59
CA SER A 123 -25.46 1.94 -5.05
C SER A 123 -26.47 1.72 -3.91
N ILE A 124 -27.48 0.88 -4.11
CA ILE A 124 -28.49 0.55 -3.09
C ILE A 124 -27.82 -0.05 -1.85
N PHE A 125 -26.89 -1.01 -2.02
CA PHE A 125 -26.21 -1.66 -0.92
C PHE A 125 -25.36 -0.66 -0.11
N ILE A 126 -24.61 0.20 -0.77
CA ILE A 126 -23.77 1.22 -0.14
C ILE A 126 -24.64 2.20 0.65
N MET A 127 -25.73 2.69 0.04
CA MET A 127 -26.65 3.63 0.68
C MET A 127 -27.36 3.01 1.89
N ALA A 128 -27.82 1.76 1.78
CA ALA A 128 -28.42 1.02 2.90
C ALA A 128 -27.43 0.83 4.06
N GLY A 129 -26.16 0.53 3.75
CA GLY A 129 -25.10 0.43 4.76
C GLY A 129 -24.84 1.75 5.49
N ILE A 130 -24.84 2.88 4.78
CA ILE A 130 -24.69 4.21 5.37
C ILE A 130 -25.89 4.54 6.27
N LEU A 131 -27.11 4.25 5.84
CA LEU A 131 -28.33 4.48 6.62
C LEU A 131 -28.33 3.64 7.90
N SER A 132 -28.03 2.36 7.79
CA SER A 132 -27.96 1.43 8.92
C SER A 132 -26.94 1.87 9.98
N GLN A 133 -25.75 2.31 9.56
CA GLN A 133 -24.73 2.82 10.48
C GLN A 133 -25.17 4.09 11.22
N ASN A 134 -26.09 4.86 10.66
CA ASN A 134 -26.61 6.09 11.26
C ASN A 134 -27.99 5.88 11.95
N ASN A 135 -28.48 4.62 12.05
CA ASN A 135 -29.78 4.26 12.59
C ASN A 135 -30.94 5.01 11.88
N LEU A 136 -30.85 5.19 10.57
CA LEU A 136 -31.86 5.87 9.76
C LEU A 136 -32.67 4.86 8.94
N PRO A 137 -33.98 5.04 8.77
CA PRO A 137 -34.78 4.22 7.87
C PRO A 137 -34.44 4.46 6.40
N PHE A 138 -34.74 3.49 5.56
CA PHE A 138 -34.51 3.55 4.12
C PHE A 138 -35.72 4.18 3.41
N ASP A 139 -35.83 5.51 3.46
CA ASP A 139 -36.87 6.27 2.77
C ASP A 139 -36.33 7.53 2.07
N SER A 140 -37.15 8.21 1.27
CA SER A 140 -36.74 9.37 0.48
C SER A 140 -36.35 10.59 1.34
N GLU A 141 -36.98 10.76 2.50
CA GLU A 141 -36.70 11.86 3.42
C GLU A 141 -35.31 11.69 4.09
N CYS A 142 -34.95 10.44 4.35
CA CYS A 142 -33.64 10.10 4.89
C CYS A 142 -32.51 10.23 3.87
N MET A 143 -32.78 10.10 2.58
CA MET A 143 -31.79 10.40 1.54
C MET A 143 -31.38 11.87 1.56
N ASP A 144 -32.33 12.81 1.74
CA ASP A 144 -32.04 14.23 1.89
C ASP A 144 -31.25 14.55 3.17
N ILE A 145 -31.50 13.81 4.24
CA ILE A 145 -30.74 13.91 5.49
C ILE A 145 -29.30 13.40 5.31
N LEU A 146 -29.12 12.33 4.54
CA LEU A 146 -27.77 11.83 4.18
C LEU A 146 -26.97 12.84 3.34
N MET A 147 -27.67 13.60 2.50
CA MET A 147 -27.05 14.68 1.71
C MET A 147 -26.37 15.73 2.58
N ASN A 148 -26.82 15.90 3.84
CA ASN A 148 -26.42 16.98 4.74
C ASN A 148 -25.64 16.56 5.99
N ARG A 149 -25.32 15.27 6.25
CA ARG A 149 -24.74 14.80 7.53
C ARG A 149 -23.29 14.31 7.47
N LYS A 150 -22.61 14.36 8.65
CA LYS A 150 -21.36 13.64 8.94
C LYS A 150 -21.59 12.13 8.82
N GLY A 151 -20.86 11.46 7.96
CA GLY A 151 -20.94 10.01 7.75
C GLY A 151 -21.05 9.56 6.30
N ARG A 152 -21.09 10.50 5.36
CA ARG A 152 -21.04 10.23 3.92
C ARG A 152 -19.73 9.54 3.53
N LEU A 153 -19.80 8.67 2.54
CA LEU A 153 -18.61 8.26 1.81
C LEU A 153 -18.27 9.35 0.78
N LYS A 154 -17.36 10.24 1.10
CA LYS A 154 -16.92 11.32 0.21
C LYS A 154 -15.93 10.83 -0.84
N TYR A 155 -15.09 9.85 -0.48
CA TYR A 155 -13.92 9.43 -1.25
C TYR A 155 -13.98 7.96 -1.66
N ALA A 156 -14.70 7.13 -0.92
CA ALA A 156 -14.65 5.69 -1.05
C ALA A 156 -15.87 5.06 -1.76
N GLY A 157 -16.71 5.84 -2.43
CA GLY A 157 -17.91 5.31 -3.13
C GLY A 157 -17.53 4.40 -4.29
N LEU A 158 -16.58 4.80 -5.14
CA LEU A 158 -16.10 3.94 -6.23
C LEU A 158 -15.37 2.70 -5.69
N TYR A 159 -14.58 2.86 -4.63
CA TYR A 159 -13.93 1.76 -3.94
C TYR A 159 -14.93 0.75 -3.38
N ALA A 160 -15.98 1.23 -2.69
CA ALA A 160 -17.07 0.41 -2.18
C ALA A 160 -17.82 -0.31 -3.31
N THR A 161 -18.06 0.36 -4.43
CA THR A 161 -18.73 -0.21 -5.62
C THR A 161 -17.95 -1.41 -6.17
N ARG A 162 -16.63 -1.27 -6.38
CA ARG A 162 -15.83 -2.37 -6.90
C ARG A 162 -15.71 -3.54 -5.94
N LEU A 163 -15.59 -3.27 -4.63
CA LEU A 163 -15.57 -4.33 -3.60
C LEU A 163 -16.91 -5.07 -3.54
N PHE A 164 -18.03 -4.35 -3.65
CA PHE A 164 -19.34 -4.97 -3.76
C PHE A 164 -19.42 -5.88 -5.00
N ILE A 165 -19.08 -5.37 -6.18
CA ILE A 165 -19.10 -6.16 -7.42
C ILE A 165 -18.21 -7.41 -7.29
N SER A 166 -16.99 -7.27 -6.75
CA SER A 166 -16.07 -8.39 -6.58
C SER A 166 -16.56 -9.49 -5.63
N SER A 167 -17.52 -9.18 -4.75
CA SER A 167 -18.12 -10.15 -3.82
C SER A 167 -19.21 -11.02 -4.45
N PHE A 168 -19.85 -10.57 -5.51
CA PHE A 168 -21.02 -11.23 -6.11
C PHE A 168 -20.83 -11.58 -7.59
N SER A 169 -19.85 -10.98 -8.24
CA SER A 169 -19.54 -11.15 -9.65
C SER A 169 -18.03 -11.08 -9.87
N SER A 170 -17.60 -11.04 -11.10
CA SER A 170 -16.20 -10.87 -11.42
C SER A 170 -15.88 -9.51 -12.05
N ILE A 171 -14.65 -9.09 -11.83
CA ILE A 171 -14.01 -7.95 -12.49
C ILE A 171 -13.05 -8.52 -13.54
N LYS A 172 -13.15 -8.09 -14.80
CA LYS A 172 -12.36 -8.65 -15.90
C LYS A 172 -11.46 -7.61 -16.53
N HIS A 173 -10.22 -8.01 -16.73
CA HIS A 173 -9.21 -7.27 -17.46
C HIS A 173 -9.18 -7.73 -18.93
N ILE A 174 -9.12 -6.79 -19.86
CA ILE A 174 -8.85 -7.04 -21.28
C ILE A 174 -7.40 -6.64 -21.56
N LYS A 175 -6.56 -7.63 -21.85
CA LYS A 175 -5.13 -7.46 -22.15
C LYS A 175 -4.92 -6.92 -23.56
N GLU A 176 -5.59 -5.84 -23.88
CA GLU A 176 -5.49 -5.09 -25.11
C GLU A 176 -5.51 -3.59 -24.80
N TYR A 177 -4.70 -2.82 -25.51
CA TYR A 177 -4.63 -1.36 -25.37
C TYR A 177 -5.82 -0.72 -26.08
N LEU A 178 -6.95 -0.56 -25.37
CA LEU A 178 -8.21 -0.15 -25.97
C LEU A 178 -8.40 1.38 -26.05
N TYR A 179 -7.56 2.16 -25.40
CA TYR A 179 -7.63 3.62 -25.45
C TYR A 179 -6.27 4.25 -25.20
N THR A 180 -6.18 5.55 -25.47
CA THR A 180 -5.05 6.41 -25.10
C THR A 180 -5.55 7.47 -24.14
N GLU A 181 -4.83 7.67 -23.05
CA GLU A 181 -5.06 8.75 -22.09
C GLU A 181 -3.86 9.68 -22.00
N TYR A 182 -4.09 10.87 -21.43
CA TYR A 182 -3.04 11.85 -21.18
C TYR A 182 -2.80 11.94 -19.68
N GLU A 183 -1.53 11.80 -19.25
CA GLU A 183 -1.15 11.88 -17.83
C GLU A 183 -1.32 13.33 -17.33
N GLU A 184 -2.06 13.48 -16.22
CA GLU A 184 -2.29 14.75 -15.55
C GLU A 184 -1.35 14.97 -14.37
N ASP A 185 -0.97 13.87 -13.69
CA ASP A 185 -0.13 13.91 -12.50
C ASP A 185 1.35 13.82 -12.87
N LEU A 186 1.97 14.98 -13.00
CA LEU A 186 3.39 15.10 -13.36
C LEU A 186 4.35 15.04 -12.17
N ARG A 187 3.87 14.75 -10.94
CA ARG A 187 4.73 14.55 -9.78
C ARG A 187 5.70 13.39 -10.01
N LEU A 188 6.83 13.41 -9.29
CA LEU A 188 7.79 12.32 -9.33
C LEU A 188 7.16 11.02 -8.78
N SER A 189 7.60 9.87 -9.28
CA SER A 189 7.08 8.55 -8.87
C SER A 189 7.19 8.33 -7.35
N GLY A 190 8.27 8.81 -6.72
CA GLY A 190 8.45 8.73 -5.27
C GLY A 190 7.40 9.51 -4.47
N GLU A 191 6.91 10.65 -4.97
CA GLU A 191 5.84 11.39 -4.30
C GLU A 191 4.50 10.67 -4.40
N LYS A 192 4.19 10.09 -5.56
CA LYS A 192 2.98 9.28 -5.78
C LYS A 192 2.96 8.02 -4.91
N GLN A 193 4.12 7.40 -4.74
CA GLN A 193 4.28 6.15 -3.99
C GLN A 193 3.83 6.26 -2.53
N PHE A 194 3.96 7.44 -1.90
CA PHE A 194 3.61 7.66 -0.50
C PHE A 194 2.23 8.27 -0.29
N ASP A 195 1.42 8.46 -1.34
CA ASP A 195 0.08 9.05 -1.20
C ASP A 195 -0.83 8.23 -0.27
N TYR A 196 -0.73 6.90 -0.28
CA TYR A 196 -1.56 6.02 0.54
C TYR A 196 -1.30 6.13 2.05
N VAL A 197 -0.14 6.66 2.46
CA VAL A 197 0.24 6.89 3.87
C VAL A 197 0.45 8.37 4.18
N ASN A 198 0.20 9.27 3.23
CA ASN A 198 0.39 10.70 3.42
C ASN A 198 -0.58 11.24 4.49
N PRO A 199 -0.08 11.82 5.61
CA PRO A 199 -0.94 12.34 6.68
C PRO A 199 -1.96 13.39 6.23
N LYS A 200 -1.71 14.10 5.11
CA LYS A 200 -2.67 15.05 4.53
C LYS A 200 -3.93 14.37 4.00
N ASN A 201 -3.84 13.08 3.65
CA ASN A 201 -4.94 12.28 3.12
C ASN A 201 -5.63 11.43 4.22
N ARG A 202 -5.47 11.77 5.49
CA ARG A 202 -5.99 10.96 6.61
C ARG A 202 -7.49 10.72 6.57
N GLU A 203 -8.29 11.72 6.20
CA GLU A 203 -9.75 11.52 6.05
C GLU A 203 -10.08 10.46 4.99
N VAL A 204 -9.33 10.47 3.87
CA VAL A 204 -9.47 9.48 2.80
C VAL A 204 -9.10 8.09 3.33
N GLN A 205 -7.96 7.98 4.01
CA GLN A 205 -7.46 6.71 4.57
C GLN A 205 -8.46 6.08 5.55
N LEU A 206 -9.00 6.87 6.48
CA LEU A 206 -10.00 6.40 7.45
C LEU A 206 -11.31 5.98 6.79
N GLU A 207 -11.72 6.66 5.74
CA GLU A 207 -12.92 6.30 5.01
C GLU A 207 -12.74 4.99 4.20
N MET A 208 -11.60 4.84 3.52
CA MET A 208 -11.22 3.61 2.81
C MET A 208 -11.14 2.42 3.78
N GLU A 209 -10.52 2.59 4.95
CA GLU A 209 -10.46 1.56 5.98
C GLU A 209 -11.84 1.11 6.46
N ARG A 210 -12.75 2.05 6.71
CA ARG A 210 -14.12 1.75 7.13
C ARG A 210 -14.86 0.91 6.07
N VAL A 211 -14.77 1.29 4.81
CA VAL A 211 -15.36 0.55 3.69
C VAL A 211 -14.75 -0.84 3.57
N PHE A 212 -13.43 -0.93 3.67
CA PHE A 212 -12.74 -2.20 3.58
C PHE A 212 -13.06 -3.13 4.75
N THR A 213 -13.13 -2.61 5.97
CA THR A 213 -13.56 -3.38 7.16
C THR A 213 -14.96 -3.95 6.97
N SER A 214 -15.90 -3.16 6.41
CA SER A 214 -17.24 -3.63 6.09
C SER A 214 -17.21 -4.76 5.04
N HIS A 215 -16.39 -4.63 4.01
CA HIS A 215 -16.19 -5.65 2.99
C HIS A 215 -15.68 -6.97 3.61
N LEU A 216 -14.63 -6.92 4.46
CA LEU A 216 -14.10 -8.10 5.14
C LEU A 216 -15.15 -8.82 5.99
N LYS A 217 -15.99 -8.06 6.69
CA LYS A 217 -17.13 -8.63 7.45
C LYS A 217 -18.14 -9.32 6.54
N ASN A 218 -18.46 -8.72 5.40
CA ASN A 218 -19.42 -9.26 4.46
C ASN A 218 -18.96 -10.57 3.80
N ILE A 219 -17.65 -10.69 3.50
CA ILE A 219 -17.08 -11.92 2.91
C ILE A 219 -16.60 -12.94 3.95
N GLY A 220 -16.76 -12.66 5.26
CA GLY A 220 -16.33 -13.56 6.33
C GLY A 220 -14.84 -13.63 6.57
N ALA A 221 -14.07 -12.62 6.10
CA ALA A 221 -12.61 -12.56 6.23
C ALA A 221 -12.12 -11.60 7.34
N TYR A 222 -13.05 -11.01 8.10
CA TYR A 222 -12.70 -10.11 9.19
C TYR A 222 -12.07 -10.86 10.37
N LEU A 223 -10.90 -10.43 10.81
CA LEU A 223 -10.24 -10.92 12.02
C LEU A 223 -10.64 -10.06 13.22
N ASN A 224 -11.07 -10.73 14.31
CA ASN A 224 -11.30 -10.03 15.56
C ASN A 224 -9.98 -9.49 16.15
N PRO A 225 -10.00 -8.37 16.88
CA PRO A 225 -8.80 -7.75 17.45
C PRO A 225 -8.27 -8.51 18.68
N VAL A 226 -8.06 -9.81 18.52
CA VAL A 226 -7.51 -10.67 19.55
C VAL A 226 -6.13 -11.14 19.12
N SER A 227 -5.11 -10.73 19.84
CA SER A 227 -3.72 -11.12 19.56
C SER A 227 -3.15 -11.97 20.69
N THR A 228 -2.26 -12.89 20.32
CA THR A 228 -1.47 -13.66 21.27
C THR A 228 -0.41 -12.77 21.89
N LYS A 229 -0.39 -12.65 23.23
CA LYS A 229 0.70 -11.97 23.93
C LYS A 229 2.00 -12.75 23.76
N VAL A 230 3.09 -12.01 23.49
CA VAL A 230 4.42 -12.59 23.37
C VAL A 230 5.10 -12.61 24.74
N ASP A 231 5.63 -13.77 25.10
CA ASP A 231 6.44 -13.93 26.30
C ASP A 231 7.92 -13.96 25.90
N PHE A 232 8.61 -12.89 26.18
CA PHE A 232 10.02 -12.70 25.82
C PHE A 232 11.00 -13.45 26.74
N SER A 233 10.51 -14.05 27.84
CA SER A 233 11.34 -14.80 28.81
C SER A 233 11.60 -16.23 28.41
N LYS A 234 10.93 -16.75 27.37
CA LYS A 234 10.98 -18.20 27.02
C LYS A 234 12.34 -18.68 26.51
N GLU A 235 13.12 -17.77 25.93
CA GLU A 235 14.44 -18.07 25.37
C GLU A 235 15.47 -17.09 25.92
N ALA A 236 16.66 -17.60 26.24
CA ALA A 236 17.80 -16.77 26.65
C ALA A 236 18.56 -16.30 25.42
N PHE A 237 19.05 -15.07 25.48
CA PHE A 237 19.87 -14.44 24.44
C PHE A 237 21.06 -13.72 25.08
N ASP A 238 22.23 -13.88 24.52
CA ASP A 238 23.42 -13.13 24.94
C ASP A 238 23.38 -11.65 24.50
N THR A 239 22.61 -11.39 23.45
CA THR A 239 22.42 -10.06 22.84
C THR A 239 20.95 -9.73 22.79
N GLU A 240 20.57 -8.53 23.22
CA GLU A 240 19.18 -8.14 23.26
C GLU A 240 18.64 -7.74 21.87
N ALA A 241 19.43 -7.01 21.11
CA ALA A 241 19.02 -6.57 19.79
C ALA A 241 20.11 -6.81 18.73
N SER A 242 19.71 -7.23 17.54
CA SER A 242 20.56 -7.22 16.36
C SER A 242 19.96 -6.27 15.31
N VAL A 243 20.76 -5.29 14.87
CA VAL A 243 20.41 -4.50 13.71
C VAL A 243 20.84 -5.24 12.46
N ILE A 244 19.89 -5.53 11.58
CA ILE A 244 20.14 -6.28 10.35
C ILE A 244 20.20 -5.29 9.18
N ILE A 245 21.31 -5.34 8.43
CA ILE A 245 21.59 -4.50 7.27
C ILE A 245 21.87 -5.39 6.05
N PRO A 246 20.85 -5.73 5.24
CA PRO A 246 21.10 -6.31 3.94
C PRO A 246 21.72 -5.27 3.01
N VAL A 247 22.76 -5.64 2.27
CA VAL A 247 23.43 -4.69 1.40
C VAL A 247 23.89 -5.34 0.09
N LYS A 248 23.77 -4.59 -0.99
CA LYS A 248 24.40 -4.88 -2.29
C LYS A 248 24.69 -3.59 -3.01
N ASN A 249 25.99 -3.35 -3.31
CA ASN A 249 26.45 -2.19 -4.06
C ASN A 249 25.98 -0.85 -3.47
N ARG A 250 26.49 -0.55 -2.26
CA ARG A 250 26.16 0.66 -1.49
C ARG A 250 27.39 1.31 -0.88
N VAL A 251 28.53 1.33 -1.62
CA VAL A 251 29.79 1.91 -1.12
C VAL A 251 29.63 3.35 -0.63
N ARG A 252 28.72 4.12 -1.27
CA ARG A 252 28.47 5.53 -0.94
C ARG A 252 27.77 5.71 0.42
N THR A 253 26.97 4.75 0.86
CA THR A 253 26.01 4.94 1.97
C THR A 253 26.22 4.01 3.14
N ILE A 254 26.83 2.84 2.92
CA ILE A 254 26.93 1.80 3.94
C ILE A 254 27.65 2.26 5.22
N LYS A 255 28.63 3.15 5.10
CA LYS A 255 29.33 3.68 6.27
C LYS A 255 28.43 4.51 7.15
N ASP A 256 27.59 5.37 6.56
CA ASP A 256 26.62 6.19 7.31
C ASP A 256 25.65 5.31 8.08
N ALA A 257 25.13 4.25 7.43
CA ALA A 257 24.23 3.28 8.07
C ALA A 257 24.92 2.60 9.27
N ILE A 258 26.15 2.09 9.10
CA ILE A 258 26.92 1.45 10.17
C ILE A 258 27.17 2.43 11.33
N GLU A 259 27.65 3.64 11.06
CA GLU A 259 27.92 4.65 12.10
C GLU A 259 26.65 5.05 12.85
N SER A 260 25.52 5.15 12.14
CA SER A 260 24.24 5.47 12.78
C SER A 260 23.80 4.41 13.79
N VAL A 261 24.16 3.13 13.56
CA VAL A 261 23.91 2.05 14.53
C VAL A 261 24.97 2.06 15.65
N LEU A 262 26.23 2.23 15.33
CA LEU A 262 27.30 2.22 16.34
C LEU A 262 27.19 3.38 17.33
N SER A 263 26.55 4.49 16.92
CA SER A 263 26.25 5.64 17.79
C SER A 263 25.03 5.45 18.70
N GLN A 264 24.34 4.29 18.65
CA GLN A 264 23.18 4.05 19.51
C GLN A 264 23.57 3.89 20.98
N GLU A 265 22.84 4.58 21.84
CA GLU A 265 22.95 4.56 23.30
C GLU A 265 21.87 3.64 23.87
N THR A 266 22.27 2.52 24.49
CA THR A 266 21.35 1.51 25.02
C THR A 266 21.83 1.02 26.39
N ASP A 267 20.91 0.59 27.24
CA ASP A 267 21.19 -0.08 28.51
C ASP A 267 21.36 -1.61 28.39
N PHE A 268 21.34 -2.12 27.15
CA PHE A 268 21.49 -3.52 26.81
C PHE A 268 22.56 -3.73 25.74
N ALA A 269 23.02 -4.98 25.60
CA ALA A 269 23.94 -5.37 24.54
C ALA A 269 23.25 -5.51 23.18
N PHE A 270 23.87 -4.93 22.14
CA PHE A 270 23.43 -5.09 20.76
C PHE A 270 24.58 -5.34 19.82
N ASN A 271 24.31 -5.93 18.66
CA ASN A 271 25.24 -6.10 17.54
C ASN A 271 24.60 -5.68 16.20
N VAL A 272 25.40 -5.70 15.15
CA VAL A 272 25.01 -5.36 13.77
C VAL A 272 25.36 -6.55 12.89
N ILE A 273 24.37 -7.11 12.21
CA ILE A 273 24.56 -8.21 11.26
C ILE A 273 24.39 -7.64 9.85
N ILE A 274 25.51 -7.54 9.12
CA ILE A 274 25.54 -7.02 7.77
C ILE A 274 25.63 -8.20 6.80
N VAL A 275 24.64 -8.35 5.94
CA VAL A 275 24.63 -9.38 4.90
C VAL A 275 24.97 -8.73 3.57
N ASP A 276 26.24 -8.87 3.17
CA ASP A 276 26.77 -8.34 1.91
C ASP A 276 26.53 -9.32 0.76
N ASN A 277 25.45 -9.07 0.02
CA ASN A 277 24.99 -9.95 -1.04
C ASN A 277 25.79 -9.78 -2.34
N HIS A 278 27.07 -10.16 -2.32
CA HIS A 278 28.00 -10.12 -3.45
C HIS A 278 28.15 -8.72 -4.05
N SER A 279 28.55 -7.75 -3.22
CA SER A 279 28.89 -6.40 -3.70
C SER A 279 30.23 -6.40 -4.47
N ASP A 280 30.29 -5.60 -5.53
CA ASP A 280 31.47 -5.48 -6.42
C ASP A 280 31.91 -4.00 -6.65
N ASP A 281 31.27 -3.05 -5.96
CA ASP A 281 31.53 -1.59 -6.06
C ASP A 281 32.47 -1.02 -5.00
N GLY A 282 33.04 -1.87 -4.12
CA GLY A 282 33.84 -1.44 -2.97
C GLY A 282 33.10 -1.45 -1.63
N THR A 283 31.82 -1.83 -1.61
CA THR A 283 31.01 -1.97 -0.38
C THR A 283 31.63 -2.95 0.60
N THR A 284 32.07 -4.13 0.12
CA THR A 284 32.73 -5.15 0.94
C THR A 284 33.93 -4.61 1.67
N GLN A 285 34.81 -3.85 0.98
CA GLN A 285 36.01 -3.23 1.58
C GLN A 285 35.61 -2.15 2.59
N ALA A 286 34.56 -1.39 2.32
CA ALA A 286 34.06 -0.39 3.25
C ALA A 286 33.58 -1.04 4.57
N ILE A 287 32.88 -2.16 4.50
CA ILE A 287 32.43 -2.94 5.68
C ILE A 287 33.62 -3.56 6.40
N ALA A 288 34.62 -4.10 5.68
CA ALA A 288 35.80 -4.71 6.25
C ALA A 288 36.63 -3.72 7.08
N SER A 289 36.52 -2.40 6.86
CA SER A 289 37.16 -1.40 7.70
C SER A 289 36.69 -1.38 9.17
N TYR A 290 35.56 -2.06 9.48
CA TYR A 290 34.99 -2.22 10.82
C TYR A 290 35.25 -3.60 11.43
N GLN A 291 36.05 -4.46 10.80
CA GLN A 291 36.26 -5.86 11.22
C GLN A 291 36.75 -6.03 12.68
N ASP A 292 37.45 -5.04 13.23
CA ASP A 292 37.95 -5.05 14.59
C ASP A 292 36.91 -4.60 15.62
N ASN A 293 35.75 -4.17 15.19
CA ASN A 293 34.64 -3.80 16.08
C ASN A 293 33.84 -5.05 16.47
N PRO A 294 33.80 -5.45 17.77
CA PRO A 294 33.16 -6.69 18.20
C PRO A 294 31.65 -6.69 18.04
N LYS A 295 31.04 -5.55 17.76
CA LYS A 295 29.61 -5.45 17.47
C LYS A 295 29.28 -5.81 16.03
N ILE A 296 30.25 -5.83 15.10
CA ILE A 296 30.01 -6.02 13.67
C ILE A 296 30.17 -7.50 13.30
N ILE A 297 29.13 -8.03 12.68
CA ILE A 297 29.11 -9.36 12.08
C ILE A 297 28.90 -9.18 10.60
N HIS A 298 29.95 -9.43 9.80
CA HIS A 298 29.91 -9.31 8.35
C HIS A 298 29.75 -10.69 7.72
N ILE A 299 28.65 -10.90 7.00
CA ILE A 299 28.31 -12.16 6.32
C ILE A 299 28.32 -11.93 4.82
N GLN A 300 29.13 -12.72 4.11
CA GLN A 300 29.03 -12.89 2.67
C GLN A 300 28.39 -14.25 2.40
N PRO A 301 27.16 -14.32 1.87
CA PRO A 301 26.47 -15.58 1.67
C PRO A 301 27.17 -16.42 0.58
N GLU A 302 27.21 -17.74 0.76
CA GLU A 302 27.68 -18.66 -0.29
C GLU A 302 26.68 -18.73 -1.49
N ARG A 303 25.40 -18.56 -1.19
CA ARG A 303 24.33 -18.56 -2.19
C ARG A 303 24.33 -17.24 -2.96
N THR A 304 24.13 -17.31 -4.28
CA THR A 304 24.07 -16.16 -5.18
C THR A 304 22.64 -15.78 -5.60
N ASP A 305 21.65 -16.56 -5.16
CA ASP A 305 20.22 -16.38 -5.49
C ASP A 305 19.41 -15.71 -4.37
N LEU A 306 20.07 -15.09 -3.39
CA LEU A 306 19.38 -14.39 -2.32
C LEU A 306 18.80 -13.06 -2.81
N GLY A 307 17.49 -12.87 -2.56
CA GLY A 307 16.88 -11.55 -2.51
C GLY A 307 17.11 -10.88 -1.16
N ILE A 308 16.55 -9.70 -0.96
CA ILE A 308 16.62 -8.99 0.34
C ILE A 308 16.03 -9.86 1.46
N GLY A 309 14.91 -10.55 1.19
CA GLY A 309 14.28 -11.47 2.15
C GLY A 309 15.18 -12.62 2.54
N GLY A 310 15.91 -13.20 1.58
CA GLY A 310 16.88 -14.26 1.87
C GLY A 310 18.06 -13.79 2.72
N CYS A 311 18.50 -12.54 2.53
CA CYS A 311 19.51 -11.91 3.38
C CYS A 311 19.00 -11.70 4.81
N TRP A 312 17.74 -11.28 4.95
CA TRP A 312 17.06 -11.17 6.24
C TRP A 312 16.96 -12.52 6.96
N ASP A 313 16.54 -13.57 6.23
CA ASP A 313 16.42 -14.92 6.79
C ASP A 313 17.78 -15.45 7.27
N LEU A 314 18.81 -15.25 6.48
CA LEU A 314 20.19 -15.62 6.84
C LEU A 314 20.65 -14.92 8.13
N ALA A 315 20.41 -13.61 8.25
CA ALA A 315 20.78 -12.83 9.43
C ALA A 315 19.95 -13.20 10.65
N ALA A 316 18.65 -13.39 10.53
CA ALA A 316 17.77 -13.76 11.61
C ALA A 316 18.09 -15.15 12.17
N ASN A 317 18.56 -16.10 11.33
CA ASN A 317 18.97 -17.43 11.73
C ASN A 317 20.43 -17.51 12.19
N HIS A 318 21.20 -16.42 12.14
CA HIS A 318 22.57 -16.40 12.63
C HIS A 318 22.60 -16.68 14.16
N PRO A 319 23.55 -17.51 14.67
CA PRO A 319 23.60 -17.86 16.09
C PRO A 319 23.73 -16.65 17.04
N GLN A 320 24.38 -15.60 16.62
CA GLN A 320 24.56 -14.37 17.38
C GLN A 320 23.45 -13.34 17.16
N CYS A 321 22.37 -13.68 16.42
CA CYS A 321 21.22 -12.79 16.29
C CYS A 321 20.51 -12.66 17.63
N GLY A 322 20.30 -11.42 18.07
CA GLY A 322 19.71 -11.07 19.35
C GLY A 322 18.22 -11.42 19.47
N ARG A 323 17.67 -11.19 20.66
CA ARG A 323 16.25 -11.39 20.97
C ARG A 323 15.33 -10.66 20.01
N PHE A 324 15.73 -9.46 19.59
CA PHE A 324 14.99 -8.64 18.63
C PHE A 324 15.84 -8.34 17.39
N ALA A 325 15.28 -8.61 16.22
CA ALA A 325 15.87 -8.27 14.93
C ALA A 325 15.29 -6.94 14.46
N VAL A 326 16.13 -5.93 14.23
CA VAL A 326 15.73 -4.56 13.92
C VAL A 326 16.26 -4.15 12.56
N GLN A 327 15.41 -3.56 11.72
CA GLN A 327 15.77 -3.11 10.38
C GLN A 327 16.63 -1.86 10.40
N LEU A 328 17.63 -1.85 9.51
CA LEU A 328 18.17 -0.65 8.91
C LEU A 328 18.54 -0.94 7.44
N ASP A 329 18.03 -0.13 6.51
CA ASP A 329 18.42 -0.23 5.11
C ASP A 329 19.80 0.41 4.91
N SER A 330 20.57 -0.12 3.97
CA SER A 330 21.99 0.24 3.78
C SER A 330 22.24 1.65 3.25
N ASP A 331 21.17 2.38 2.91
CA ASP A 331 21.20 3.77 2.43
C ASP A 331 20.47 4.76 3.36
N ASP A 332 19.97 4.28 4.50
CA ASP A 332 19.23 5.05 5.50
C ASP A 332 19.98 5.18 6.83
N ILE A 333 19.43 5.95 7.76
CA ILE A 333 20.01 6.13 9.09
C ILE A 333 18.91 6.22 10.17
N TYR A 334 19.24 5.89 11.41
CA TYR A 334 18.37 6.16 12.56
C TYR A 334 18.33 7.66 12.87
N SER A 335 17.19 8.16 13.34
CA SER A 335 16.96 9.59 13.57
C SER A 335 17.62 10.13 14.83
N SER A 336 17.95 9.26 15.78
CA SER A 336 18.59 9.67 17.05
C SER A 336 19.39 8.54 17.70
N PRO A 337 20.34 8.85 18.62
CA PRO A 337 21.05 7.84 19.39
C PRO A 337 20.17 6.94 20.27
N GLN A 338 18.93 7.34 20.57
CA GLN A 338 17.99 6.59 21.41
C GLN A 338 17.00 5.74 20.61
N THR A 339 17.13 5.68 19.29
CA THR A 339 16.18 4.95 18.44
C THR A 339 16.09 3.47 18.81
N LEU A 340 17.23 2.79 18.95
CA LEU A 340 17.25 1.37 19.28
C LEU A 340 16.66 1.09 20.68
N GLN A 341 16.98 1.92 21.68
CA GLN A 341 16.40 1.84 23.02
C GLN A 341 14.86 1.96 22.95
N LYS A 342 14.34 2.98 22.26
CA LYS A 342 12.89 3.18 22.11
C LYS A 342 12.20 1.97 21.47
N ILE A 343 12.82 1.35 20.47
CA ILE A 343 12.26 0.17 19.81
C ILE A 343 12.13 -0.99 20.78
N ILE A 344 13.18 -1.27 21.57
CA ILE A 344 13.18 -2.39 22.51
C ILE A 344 12.21 -2.14 23.66
N ASP A 345 12.19 -0.93 24.23
CA ASP A 345 11.21 -0.52 25.23
C ASP A 345 9.77 -0.70 24.71
N GLY A 346 9.54 -0.35 23.44
CA GLY A 346 8.26 -0.53 22.77
C GLY A 346 7.79 -1.98 22.71
N PHE A 347 8.70 -2.94 22.50
CA PHE A 347 8.37 -4.38 22.58
C PHE A 347 7.89 -4.78 23.97
N TYR A 348 8.64 -4.43 24.99
CA TYR A 348 8.30 -4.77 26.38
C TYR A 348 7.01 -4.11 26.85
N GLN A 349 6.80 -2.85 26.49
CA GLN A 349 5.58 -2.10 26.85
C GLN A 349 4.33 -2.67 26.16
N GLN A 350 4.44 -3.04 24.89
CA GLN A 350 3.28 -3.42 24.08
C GLN A 350 3.06 -4.94 23.99
N GLY A 351 4.04 -5.77 24.35
CA GLY A 351 3.96 -7.24 24.28
C GLY A 351 3.68 -7.76 22.85
N CYS A 352 4.25 -7.10 21.84
CA CYS A 352 3.99 -7.35 20.43
C CYS A 352 5.01 -8.30 19.80
N GLY A 353 4.63 -8.96 18.70
CA GLY A 353 5.54 -9.85 17.96
C GLY A 353 6.37 -9.12 16.90
N MET A 354 5.83 -8.04 16.38
CA MET A 354 6.44 -7.12 15.43
C MET A 354 6.16 -5.69 15.89
N LEU A 355 7.11 -4.79 15.64
CA LEU A 355 6.97 -3.38 15.98
C LEU A 355 7.38 -2.52 14.79
N ILE A 356 6.66 -1.43 14.56
CA ILE A 356 6.89 -0.50 13.47
C ILE A 356 6.97 0.91 14.03
N GLY A 357 7.98 1.66 13.58
CA GLY A 357 8.18 3.05 13.93
C GLY A 357 7.60 4.02 12.91
N SER A 358 7.95 5.28 13.07
CA SER A 358 7.69 6.36 12.12
C SER A 358 8.98 6.80 11.44
N TYR A 359 8.89 7.28 10.21
CA TYR A 359 10.04 7.68 9.42
C TYR A 359 9.82 9.01 8.71
N ARG A 360 10.91 9.74 8.50
CA ARG A 360 10.91 10.96 7.72
C ARG A 360 11.59 10.75 6.38
N ILE A 361 10.99 11.25 5.33
CA ILE A 361 11.60 11.25 4.00
C ILE A 361 12.53 12.46 3.88
N THR A 362 13.80 12.22 3.54
CA THR A 362 14.83 13.25 3.42
C THR A 362 15.65 13.09 2.15
N ASP A 363 16.43 14.12 1.80
CA ASP A 363 17.61 14.00 0.94
C ASP A 363 18.86 13.59 1.76
N PHE A 364 20.04 13.57 1.12
CA PHE A 364 21.30 13.24 1.80
C PHE A 364 21.82 14.34 2.76
N ASP A 365 21.35 15.57 2.58
CA ASP A 365 21.65 16.69 3.48
C ASP A 365 20.63 16.72 4.64
N LEU A 366 19.79 15.70 4.76
CA LEU A 366 18.73 15.51 5.76
C LEU A 366 17.63 16.59 5.69
N ASN A 367 17.51 17.29 4.57
CA ASN A 367 16.36 18.15 4.33
C ASN A 367 15.10 17.31 4.10
N THR A 368 14.02 17.70 4.75
CA THR A 368 12.74 17.00 4.60
C THR A 368 12.20 17.13 3.18
N LEU A 369 11.89 15.99 2.55
CA LEU A 369 11.20 15.91 1.27
C LEU A 369 9.71 15.55 1.47
N PRO A 370 8.80 15.98 0.58
CA PRO A 370 7.40 15.55 0.64
C PRO A 370 7.26 14.01 0.56
N PRO A 371 6.29 13.42 1.30
CA PRO A 371 5.31 14.06 2.19
C PRO A 371 5.83 14.37 3.60
N GLY A 372 7.10 14.17 3.92
CA GLY A 372 7.72 14.46 5.19
C GLY A 372 7.66 13.29 6.17
N LEU A 373 7.12 13.51 7.36
CA LEU A 373 6.98 12.47 8.38
C LEU A 373 5.80 11.55 8.06
N ILE A 374 6.06 10.25 8.02
CA ILE A 374 5.07 9.18 7.92
C ILE A 374 4.94 8.54 9.31
N ASP A 375 3.85 8.83 10.01
CA ASP A 375 3.65 8.45 11.42
C ASP A 375 2.65 7.31 11.64
N HIS A 376 1.93 6.90 10.59
CA HIS A 376 0.93 5.82 10.62
C HIS A 376 -0.13 5.94 11.73
N LYS A 377 -0.50 7.17 12.12
CA LYS A 377 -1.53 7.37 13.16
C LYS A 377 -2.92 6.90 12.78
N GLU A 378 -3.14 6.57 11.51
CA GLU A 378 -4.35 5.88 11.06
C GLU A 378 -4.40 4.41 11.51
N TRP A 379 -3.27 3.82 11.88
CA TRP A 379 -3.22 2.46 12.39
C TRP A 379 -3.71 2.39 13.82
N THR A 380 -4.71 1.55 14.09
CA THR A 380 -5.27 1.34 15.42
C THR A 380 -5.08 -0.11 15.88
N ASP A 381 -5.06 -0.33 17.19
CA ASP A 381 -4.97 -1.67 17.77
C ASP A 381 -6.23 -2.50 17.47
N GLU A 382 -7.39 -1.84 17.31
CA GLU A 382 -8.66 -2.50 17.06
C GLU A 382 -8.75 -3.06 15.65
N ASN A 383 -8.14 -2.43 14.65
CA ASN A 383 -8.33 -2.80 13.26
C ASN A 383 -7.06 -2.82 12.40
N GLY A 384 -5.90 -2.51 12.96
CA GLY A 384 -4.66 -2.42 12.20
C GLY A 384 -4.32 -3.69 11.40
N HIS A 385 -4.56 -4.88 11.97
CA HIS A 385 -4.32 -6.16 11.32
C HIS A 385 -5.24 -6.40 10.10
N ASN A 386 -6.48 -5.92 10.10
CA ASN A 386 -7.35 -5.95 8.92
C ASN A 386 -6.94 -4.89 7.90
N ASN A 387 -6.62 -3.67 8.37
CA ASN A 387 -6.19 -2.58 7.50
C ASN A 387 -4.86 -2.87 6.78
N ALA A 388 -4.02 -3.75 7.33
CA ALA A 388 -2.81 -4.24 6.67
C ALA A 388 -3.08 -4.84 5.28
N LEU A 389 -4.25 -5.43 5.06
CA LEU A 389 -4.64 -5.97 3.75
C LEU A 389 -4.96 -4.87 2.71
N ARG A 390 -5.36 -3.67 3.15
CA ARG A 390 -5.72 -2.56 2.27
C ARG A 390 -4.50 -1.77 1.78
N ILE A 391 -3.50 -1.60 2.64
CA ILE A 391 -2.33 -0.77 2.36
C ILE A 391 -1.24 -1.56 1.64
N ASN A 392 -0.29 -0.86 1.04
CA ASN A 392 0.76 -1.48 0.21
C ASN A 392 2.12 -1.61 0.92
N GLY A 393 2.24 -1.17 2.16
CA GLY A 393 3.43 -1.27 3.00
C GLY A 393 3.13 -0.90 4.45
N LEU A 394 4.02 -1.29 5.36
CA LEU A 394 3.83 -1.11 6.80
C LEU A 394 4.77 -0.06 7.43
N GLY A 395 5.63 0.56 6.62
CA GLY A 395 6.55 1.59 7.08
C GLY A 395 7.89 1.08 7.61
N ALA A 396 8.69 2.00 8.16
CA ALA A 396 10.02 1.76 8.72
C ALA A 396 10.20 2.54 10.04
N PRO A 397 11.18 2.15 10.91
CA PRO A 397 11.86 0.86 10.90
C PRO A 397 10.92 -0.25 11.34
N ARG A 398 11.17 -1.47 10.86
CA ARG A 398 10.49 -2.68 11.29
C ARG A 398 11.39 -3.46 12.25
N ALA A 399 10.79 -3.98 13.31
CA ALA A 399 11.51 -4.84 14.24
C ALA A 399 10.66 -6.07 14.59
N PHE A 400 11.32 -7.17 14.91
CA PHE A 400 10.68 -8.46 15.07
C PHE A 400 11.24 -9.17 16.32
N TYR A 401 10.39 -9.87 17.07
CA TYR A 401 10.84 -10.86 18.03
C TYR A 401 11.45 -12.05 17.28
N THR A 402 12.75 -12.25 17.41
CA THR A 402 13.54 -13.18 16.60
C THR A 402 13.00 -14.63 16.60
N PRO A 403 12.57 -15.22 17.72
CA PRO A 403 12.00 -16.58 17.71
C PRO A 403 10.74 -16.70 16.83
N LEU A 404 9.90 -15.67 16.80
CA LEU A 404 8.73 -15.65 15.92
C LEU A 404 9.12 -15.45 14.47
N LEU A 405 10.09 -14.57 14.20
CA LEU A 405 10.61 -14.36 12.85
C LEU A 405 11.19 -15.64 12.26
N ARG A 406 12.00 -16.37 13.04
CA ARG A 406 12.53 -17.70 12.67
C ARG A 406 11.43 -18.73 12.40
N LYS A 407 10.40 -18.75 13.26
CA LYS A 407 9.26 -19.67 13.11
C LYS A 407 8.43 -19.40 11.86
N ILE A 408 8.22 -18.12 11.52
CA ILE A 408 7.45 -17.70 10.34
C ILE A 408 8.28 -17.91 9.08
N GLY A 409 9.59 -17.61 9.14
CA GLY A 409 10.50 -17.60 8.01
C GLY A 409 10.34 -16.36 7.13
N VAL A 410 11.44 -15.88 6.58
CA VAL A 410 11.43 -14.74 5.67
C VAL A 410 11.45 -15.24 4.23
N PRO A 411 10.47 -14.90 3.37
CA PRO A 411 10.46 -15.37 2.00
C PRO A 411 11.65 -14.83 1.21
N ASN A 412 12.34 -15.69 0.48
CA ASN A 412 13.49 -15.28 -0.37
C ASN A 412 13.01 -14.57 -1.63
N VAL A 413 12.64 -13.32 -1.49
CA VAL A 413 12.22 -12.44 -2.59
C VAL A 413 12.98 -11.12 -2.54
N SER A 414 13.02 -10.40 -3.66
CA SER A 414 13.69 -9.09 -3.76
C SER A 414 12.75 -7.90 -3.52
N TYR A 415 11.48 -8.16 -3.20
CA TYR A 415 10.47 -7.14 -2.93
C TYR A 415 9.25 -7.74 -2.22
N GLY A 416 8.76 -7.07 -1.17
CA GLY A 416 7.53 -7.44 -0.47
C GLY A 416 7.69 -8.51 0.60
N GLU A 417 8.91 -8.90 0.96
CA GLU A 417 9.23 -9.78 2.10
C GLU A 417 8.71 -9.19 3.41
N ASP A 418 8.86 -7.88 3.56
CA ASP A 418 8.39 -7.10 4.71
C ASP A 418 6.86 -7.10 4.82
N TYR A 419 6.18 -6.97 3.69
CA TYR A 419 4.73 -7.03 3.63
C TYR A 419 4.22 -8.43 3.94
N ALA A 420 4.87 -9.47 3.40
CA ALA A 420 4.56 -10.87 3.72
C ALA A 420 4.69 -11.15 5.23
N LEU A 421 5.78 -10.68 5.84
CA LEU A 421 5.99 -10.78 7.30
C LEU A 421 4.89 -10.03 8.06
N GLY A 422 4.60 -8.79 7.69
CA GLY A 422 3.54 -8.00 8.33
C GLY A 422 2.19 -8.71 8.33
N LEU A 423 1.77 -9.29 7.20
CA LEU A 423 0.54 -10.08 7.12
C LEU A 423 0.61 -11.34 7.99
N ALA A 424 1.74 -12.06 7.98
CA ALA A 424 1.91 -13.26 8.78
C ALA A 424 1.86 -12.96 10.30
N PHE A 425 2.54 -11.91 10.75
CA PHE A 425 2.48 -11.47 12.15
C PHE A 425 1.09 -10.99 12.53
N SER A 426 0.44 -10.17 11.71
CA SER A 426 -0.86 -9.59 12.01
C SER A 426 -1.98 -10.62 12.21
N ARG A 427 -1.83 -11.82 11.67
CA ARG A 427 -2.82 -12.90 11.83
C ARG A 427 -2.93 -13.41 13.26
N GLN A 428 -1.86 -13.36 14.06
CA GLN A 428 -1.81 -13.97 15.39
C GLN A 428 -1.27 -13.06 16.47
N TYR A 429 -0.40 -12.11 16.11
CA TYR A 429 0.33 -11.28 17.06
C TYR A 429 0.00 -9.81 16.85
N LYS A 430 0.10 -9.04 17.95
CA LYS A 430 0.01 -7.59 17.86
C LYS A 430 1.21 -7.05 17.07
N ILE A 431 0.94 -6.11 16.15
CA ILE A 431 1.94 -5.23 15.57
C ILE A 431 1.95 -3.94 16.39
N GLY A 432 3.00 -3.73 17.16
CA GLY A 432 3.19 -2.53 17.97
C GLY A 432 3.56 -1.32 17.13
N ARG A 433 3.32 -0.12 17.66
CA ARG A 433 3.59 1.15 16.99
C ARG A 433 4.36 2.11 17.88
N ILE A 434 5.32 2.82 17.28
CA ILE A 434 5.97 4.00 17.83
C ILE A 434 5.74 5.15 16.86
N TYR A 435 5.05 6.18 17.35
CA TYR A 435 4.69 7.35 16.51
C TYR A 435 5.77 8.43 16.48
N ASP A 436 6.79 8.32 17.35
CA ASP A 436 7.98 9.15 17.27
C ASP A 436 8.77 8.85 15.99
N GLU A 437 9.44 9.85 15.46
CA GLU A 437 10.37 9.68 14.36
C GLU A 437 11.58 8.84 14.83
N LEU A 438 11.79 7.71 14.18
CA LEU A 438 12.87 6.78 14.49
C LEU A 438 13.87 6.61 13.35
N TYR A 439 13.50 7.02 12.13
CA TYR A 439 14.19 6.61 10.93
C TYR A 439 14.19 7.73 9.88
N LEU A 440 15.29 7.96 9.21
CA LEU A 440 15.45 8.90 8.12
C LEU A 440 15.65 8.13 6.83
N CYS A 441 14.57 8.10 6.01
CA CYS A 441 14.56 7.45 4.71
C CYS A 441 15.13 8.42 3.67
N ARG A 442 16.36 8.16 3.23
CA ARG A 442 17.10 9.05 2.32
C ARG A 442 16.78 8.73 0.85
N ARG A 443 16.23 9.71 0.12
CA ARG A 443 15.83 9.55 -1.29
C ARG A 443 16.94 10.00 -2.24
N TRP A 444 17.23 9.15 -3.21
CA TRP A 444 18.22 9.40 -4.25
C TRP A 444 17.96 8.49 -5.47
N GLU A 445 18.68 8.72 -6.57
CA GLU A 445 18.57 7.93 -7.79
C GLU A 445 18.93 6.45 -7.66
N GLY A 446 19.72 6.10 -6.64
CA GLY A 446 20.13 4.72 -6.34
C GLY A 446 19.14 3.91 -5.49
N ASN A 447 18.05 4.50 -5.01
CA ASN A 447 17.01 3.71 -4.33
C ASN A 447 16.43 2.66 -5.27
N SER A 448 16.20 1.45 -4.75
CA SER A 448 15.70 0.31 -5.53
C SER A 448 14.29 0.52 -6.12
N ASP A 449 13.56 1.51 -5.60
CA ASP A 449 12.20 1.90 -5.99
C ASP A 449 12.13 3.26 -6.71
N ALA A 450 13.26 3.93 -6.98
CA ALA A 450 13.28 5.29 -7.52
C ALA A 450 12.77 5.39 -8.96
N ALA A 451 12.96 4.36 -9.78
CA ALA A 451 12.60 4.36 -11.20
C ALA A 451 12.19 2.95 -11.66
N LEU A 452 11.07 2.45 -11.11
CA LEU A 452 10.53 1.17 -11.55
C LEU A 452 9.83 1.31 -12.90
N SER A 453 10.08 0.36 -13.81
CA SER A 453 9.24 0.21 -15.00
C SER A 453 7.83 -0.23 -14.60
N ILE A 454 6.84 0.04 -15.45
CA ILE A 454 5.44 -0.36 -15.19
C ILE A 454 5.31 -1.87 -15.01
N GLU A 455 6.06 -2.66 -15.77
CA GLU A 455 6.05 -4.13 -15.68
C GLU A 455 6.60 -4.61 -14.33
N LYS A 456 7.66 -3.96 -13.81
CA LYS A 456 8.22 -4.29 -12.50
C LYS A 456 7.27 -3.88 -11.38
N THR A 457 6.66 -2.70 -11.48
CA THR A 457 5.62 -2.23 -10.55
C THR A 457 4.44 -3.20 -10.53
N ASN A 458 3.96 -3.61 -11.70
CA ASN A 458 2.86 -4.56 -11.84
C ASN A 458 3.19 -5.92 -11.22
N ARG A 459 4.39 -6.45 -11.47
CA ARG A 459 4.85 -7.72 -10.89
C ARG A 459 4.90 -7.64 -9.36
N ASN A 460 5.43 -6.56 -8.82
CA ASN A 460 5.51 -6.31 -7.38
C ASN A 460 4.11 -6.24 -6.74
N ASN A 461 3.20 -5.51 -7.37
CA ASN A 461 1.82 -5.38 -6.92
C ASN A 461 1.06 -6.70 -7.01
N GLN A 462 1.23 -7.45 -8.10
CA GLN A 462 0.62 -8.77 -8.29
C GLN A 462 1.09 -9.76 -7.22
N TYR A 463 2.38 -9.74 -6.86
CA TYR A 463 2.90 -10.55 -5.77
C TYR A 463 2.25 -10.20 -4.44
N LYS A 464 2.18 -8.91 -4.08
CA LYS A 464 1.49 -8.47 -2.84
C LYS A 464 0.00 -8.81 -2.85
N ASP A 465 -0.67 -8.67 -3.99
CA ASP A 465 -2.08 -9.06 -4.13
C ASP A 465 -2.26 -10.58 -3.91
N SER A 466 -1.32 -11.41 -4.38
CA SER A 466 -1.36 -12.86 -4.11
C SER A 466 -1.16 -13.21 -2.63
N LEU A 467 -0.37 -12.42 -1.88
CA LEU A 467 -0.20 -12.61 -0.42
C LEU A 467 -1.48 -12.31 0.36
N ARG A 468 -2.34 -11.42 -0.15
CA ARG A 468 -3.63 -11.06 0.47
C ARG A 468 -4.72 -12.10 0.25
N THR A 469 -4.56 -12.97 -0.77
CA THR A 469 -5.50 -14.04 -1.07
C THR A 469 -5.42 -15.18 -0.06
#